data_97e1d8b24a48508a900eff6ce0d756c8
#
_entry.id   97e1d8b24a48508a900eff6ce0d756c8
#
_cell.length_a   1.000
_cell.length_b   1.000
_cell.length_c   1.000
_cell.angle_alpha   90.00
_cell.angle_beta   90.00
_cell.angle_gamma   90.00
#
_symmetry.space_group_name_H-M   'P 1'
#
loop_
_entity.id
_entity.type
_entity.pdbx_description
1 polymer ?
#
loop_
_entity_poly.entity_id
_entity_poly.type
_entity_poly.pdbx_seq_one_letter_code
_entity_poly.pdbx_strand_id
1 'polypeptide(L)'
;MLRLLDILLEEYIPEEESETAKQAHAKGWVGGGWGTWKDKSGKVVAKTINGQLVPIDQVQPQDQDADIESFAQSIRDKYPVTSFEIKQSKIGDIVLSRVFIPKELHGQGIGTKIMDDLLQYADAHKKRITLTPAEKSAQHGTTSAARLQQFYKRFGFKPNKGRNKDFRVSDTMIRDPQ
;
A
#
# COMPACT_ATOMS: atom_id res chain seq x y z
N MET A 1 44.73 -10.73 22.91
CA MET A 1 43.46 -11.49 22.78
C MET A 1 42.32 -10.51 23.06
N LEU A 2 41.82 -9.84 22.03
CA LEU A 2 40.67 -8.95 22.09
C LEU A 2 39.42 -9.84 22.06
N ARG A 3 38.57 -9.68 23.06
CA ARG A 3 37.35 -10.48 23.24
C ARG A 3 36.31 -10.07 22.18
N LEU A 4 35.69 -11.07 21.57
CA LEU A 4 34.65 -11.00 20.56
C LEU A 4 33.33 -10.35 21.04
N LEU A 5 33.33 -9.75 22.23
CA LEU A 5 32.17 -9.16 22.90
C LEU A 5 32.07 -7.62 22.73
N ASP A 6 33.09 -6.98 22.15
CA ASP A 6 33.10 -5.53 22.00
C ASP A 6 32.55 -5.01 20.66
N ILE A 7 32.04 -5.92 19.80
CA ILE A 7 31.52 -5.56 18.45
C ILE A 7 29.98 -5.53 18.39
N LEU A 8 29.28 -5.83 19.47
CA LEU A 8 27.82 -5.92 19.50
C LEU A 8 27.11 -4.80 20.27
N LEU A 9 27.82 -3.72 20.57
CA LEU A 9 27.22 -2.47 21.03
C LEU A 9 27.44 -1.38 19.95
N GLU A 10 26.99 -1.64 18.72
CA GLU A 10 26.54 -0.53 17.90
C GLU A 10 25.34 0.05 18.64
N GLU A 11 25.56 1.22 19.25
CA GLU A 11 24.52 2.01 19.86
C GLU A 11 23.38 2.12 18.86
N TYR A 12 22.25 1.46 19.18
CA TYR A 12 20.97 1.75 18.54
C TYR A 12 20.70 3.24 18.82
N ILE A 13 21.10 4.10 17.88
CA ILE A 13 20.65 5.49 17.85
C ILE A 13 19.19 5.40 17.45
N PRO A 14 18.22 5.62 18.38
CA PRO A 14 16.83 5.66 17.98
C PRO A 14 16.70 6.79 16.95
N GLU A 15 16.20 6.47 15.74
CA GLU A 15 15.78 7.49 14.78
C GLU A 15 14.95 8.50 15.56
N GLU A 16 15.34 9.79 15.51
CA GLU A 16 14.60 10.84 16.21
C GLU A 16 13.15 10.76 15.81
N GLU A 17 12.28 10.44 16.77
CA GLU A 17 10.84 10.39 16.53
C GLU A 17 10.40 11.73 15.92
N SER A 18 9.69 11.64 14.79
CA SER A 18 9.14 12.84 14.15
C SER A 18 8.23 13.60 15.13
N GLU A 19 8.15 14.92 15.00
CA GLU A 19 7.28 15.74 15.84
C GLU A 19 5.82 15.26 15.87
N THR A 20 5.33 14.71 14.75
CA THR A 20 4.01 14.09 14.67
C THR A 20 3.91 12.82 15.50
N ALA A 21 4.97 12.02 15.57
CA ALA A 21 5.01 10.82 16.40
C ALA A 21 4.99 11.20 17.89
N LYS A 22 5.79 12.18 18.31
CA LYS A 22 5.79 12.71 19.67
C LYS A 22 4.41 13.23 20.09
N GLN A 23 3.75 14.01 19.23
CA GLN A 23 2.40 14.52 19.48
C GLN A 23 1.35 13.42 19.57
N ALA A 24 1.43 12.40 18.72
CA ALA A 24 0.49 11.27 18.74
C ALA A 24 0.70 10.40 20.00
N HIS A 25 1.93 10.10 20.36
CA HIS A 25 2.25 9.35 21.58
C HIS A 25 1.83 10.10 22.85
N ALA A 26 1.96 11.43 22.88
CA ALA A 26 1.44 12.25 23.99
C ALA A 26 -0.09 12.14 24.16
N LYS A 27 -0.83 11.83 23.08
CA LYS A 27 -2.27 11.56 23.12
C LYS A 27 -2.61 10.07 23.40
N GLY A 28 -1.60 9.25 23.62
CA GLY A 28 -1.73 7.80 23.85
C GLY A 28 -2.11 7.03 22.59
N TRP A 29 -1.80 7.57 21.41
CA TRP A 29 -2.02 6.91 20.12
C TRP A 29 -0.78 6.13 19.69
N VAL A 30 -0.98 5.05 18.97
CA VAL A 30 0.10 4.19 18.45
C VAL A 30 0.11 4.22 16.92
N GLY A 31 1.29 4.11 16.33
CA GLY A 31 1.44 4.06 14.88
C GLY A 31 0.70 2.87 14.28
N GLY A 32 -0.17 3.14 13.31
CA GLY A 32 -0.91 2.12 12.56
C GLY A 32 -0.27 1.74 11.23
N GLY A 33 0.92 2.29 10.94
CA GLY A 33 1.58 2.21 9.64
C GLY A 33 1.04 3.28 8.66
N TRP A 34 1.86 3.60 7.64
CA TRP A 34 1.50 4.51 6.54
C TRP A 34 0.92 5.86 7.01
N GLY A 35 1.54 6.46 8.03
CA GLY A 35 1.12 7.75 8.59
C GLY A 35 -0.21 7.73 9.33
N THR A 36 -0.81 6.57 9.60
CA THR A 36 -2.03 6.46 10.42
C THR A 36 -1.71 6.31 11.89
N TRP A 37 -2.60 6.85 12.74
CA TRP A 37 -2.53 6.76 14.19
C TRP A 37 -3.80 6.14 14.76
N LYS A 38 -3.64 5.19 15.67
CA LYS A 38 -4.73 4.42 16.28
C LYS A 38 -4.81 4.72 17.77
N ASP A 39 -6.02 4.73 18.31
CA ASP A 39 -6.26 4.76 19.74
C ASP A 39 -6.05 3.36 20.39
N LYS A 40 -6.24 3.27 21.69
CA LYS A 40 -6.12 2.02 22.45
C LYS A 40 -7.13 0.94 22.02
N SER A 41 -8.20 1.31 21.32
CA SER A 41 -9.20 0.38 20.79
C SER A 41 -8.81 -0.18 19.41
N GLY A 42 -7.71 0.30 18.81
CA GLY A 42 -7.27 -0.04 17.46
C GLY A 42 -7.96 0.74 16.34
N LYS A 43 -8.83 1.73 16.69
CA LYS A 43 -9.50 2.60 15.72
C LYS A 43 -8.55 3.68 15.24
N VAL A 44 -8.53 3.93 13.92
CA VAL A 44 -7.78 5.05 13.33
C VAL A 44 -8.44 6.36 13.76
N VAL A 45 -7.67 7.25 14.40
CA VAL A 45 -8.14 8.53 14.95
C VAL A 45 -7.47 9.75 14.32
N ALA A 46 -6.31 9.56 13.68
CA ALA A 46 -5.60 10.64 12.99
C ALA A 46 -4.69 10.11 11.88
N LYS A 47 -4.26 11.01 11.01
CA LYS A 47 -3.24 10.77 9.98
C LYS A 47 -2.15 11.84 10.04
N THR A 48 -0.94 11.47 9.65
CA THR A 48 0.13 12.41 9.34
C THR A 48 0.01 12.81 7.87
N ILE A 49 -0.24 14.08 7.60
CA ILE A 49 -0.36 14.65 6.26
C ILE A 49 0.59 15.84 6.20
N ASN A 50 1.52 15.84 5.24
CA ASN A 50 2.53 16.90 5.08
C ASN A 50 3.30 17.23 6.40
N GLY A 51 3.60 16.19 7.18
CA GLY A 51 4.30 16.35 8.46
C GLY A 51 3.44 16.91 9.60
N GLN A 52 2.12 16.96 9.45
CA GLN A 52 1.17 17.41 10.47
C GLN A 52 0.23 16.29 10.90
N LEU A 53 -0.15 16.29 12.17
CA LEU A 53 -1.10 15.35 12.74
C LEU A 53 -2.54 15.86 12.51
N VAL A 54 -3.26 15.26 11.58
CA VAL A 54 -4.63 15.66 11.21
C VAL A 54 -5.63 14.64 11.75
N PRO A 55 -6.60 15.06 12.57
CA PRO A 55 -7.70 14.20 13.02
C PRO A 55 -8.47 13.61 11.83
N ILE A 56 -8.94 12.37 11.96
CA ILE A 56 -9.55 11.65 10.83
C ILE A 56 -10.84 12.31 10.30
N ASP A 57 -11.55 13.04 11.15
CA ASP A 57 -12.75 13.81 10.81
C ASP A 57 -12.45 15.10 10.04
N GLN A 58 -11.19 15.56 10.05
CA GLN A 58 -10.72 16.76 9.35
C GLN A 58 -9.93 16.44 8.07
N VAL A 59 -9.73 15.16 7.76
CA VAL A 59 -9.03 14.75 6.54
C VAL A 59 -9.87 15.07 5.31
N GLN A 60 -9.39 15.99 4.49
CA GLN A 60 -10.06 16.37 3.23
C GLN A 60 -9.84 15.33 2.13
N PRO A 61 -10.71 15.23 1.11
CA PRO A 61 -10.50 14.32 -0.03
C PRO A 61 -9.15 14.52 -0.74
N GLN A 62 -8.67 15.76 -0.83
CA GLN A 62 -7.35 16.11 -1.41
C GLN A 62 -6.18 15.53 -0.62
N ASP A 63 -6.31 15.44 0.70
CA ASP A 63 -5.30 14.83 1.57
C ASP A 63 -5.19 13.31 1.37
N GLN A 64 -6.28 12.68 0.93
CA GLN A 64 -6.30 11.26 0.61
C GLN A 64 -5.56 10.94 -0.70
N ASP A 65 -5.61 11.84 -1.67
CA ASP A 65 -4.85 11.69 -2.92
C ASP A 65 -3.34 11.88 -2.67
N ALA A 66 -2.96 12.84 -1.82
CA ALA A 66 -1.58 13.03 -1.40
C ALA A 66 -1.03 11.82 -0.63
N ASP A 67 -1.84 11.16 0.19
CA ASP A 67 -1.50 9.96 0.94
C ASP A 67 -1.27 8.75 0.00
N ILE A 68 -2.13 8.57 -1.00
CA ILE A 68 -1.97 7.52 -2.02
C ILE A 68 -0.72 7.74 -2.87
N GLU A 69 -0.41 8.97 -3.27
CA GLU A 69 0.79 9.26 -4.05
C GLU A 69 2.07 9.07 -3.21
N SER A 70 2.04 9.45 -1.93
CA SER A 70 3.15 9.19 -1.01
C SER A 70 3.40 7.69 -0.86
N PHE A 71 2.35 6.89 -0.74
CA PHE A 71 2.46 5.44 -0.74
C PHE A 71 3.02 4.91 -2.07
N ALA A 72 2.51 5.40 -3.20
CA ALA A 72 3.00 4.99 -4.52
C ALA A 72 4.49 5.32 -4.69
N GLN A 73 4.93 6.48 -4.20
CA GLN A 73 6.34 6.85 -4.21
C GLN A 73 7.17 5.91 -3.34
N SER A 74 6.73 5.57 -2.14
CA SER A 74 7.44 4.64 -1.25
C SER A 74 7.64 3.25 -1.88
N ILE A 75 6.67 2.77 -2.67
CA ILE A 75 6.81 1.52 -3.43
C ILE A 75 7.86 1.65 -4.54
N ARG A 76 7.86 2.79 -5.26
CA ARG A 76 8.87 3.05 -6.30
C ARG A 76 10.28 3.14 -5.73
N ASP A 77 10.44 3.70 -4.55
CA ASP A 77 11.74 3.82 -3.86
C ASP A 77 12.21 2.46 -3.27
N LYS A 78 11.28 1.67 -2.76
CA LYS A 78 11.56 0.39 -2.10
C LYS A 78 11.83 -0.75 -3.07
N TYR A 79 11.19 -0.75 -4.25
CA TYR A 79 11.26 -1.86 -5.19
C TYR A 79 11.78 -1.42 -6.55
N PRO A 80 12.57 -2.27 -7.25
CA PRO A 80 13.06 -1.98 -8.58
C PRO A 80 11.94 -2.13 -9.62
N VAL A 81 10.99 -1.22 -9.61
CA VAL A 81 9.88 -1.17 -10.56
C VAL A 81 10.14 -0.10 -11.62
N THR A 82 9.77 -0.37 -12.86
CA THR A 82 9.80 0.63 -13.93
C THR A 82 8.62 1.59 -13.82
N SER A 83 7.47 1.09 -13.36
CA SER A 83 6.27 1.88 -13.14
C SER A 83 5.41 1.24 -12.07
N PHE A 84 4.91 2.07 -11.16
CA PHE A 84 3.87 1.72 -10.20
C PHE A 84 2.88 2.87 -10.11
N GLU A 85 1.64 2.62 -10.52
CA GLU A 85 0.59 3.63 -10.59
C GLU A 85 -0.67 3.15 -9.89
N ILE A 86 -1.05 3.87 -8.87
CA ILE A 86 -2.32 3.74 -8.17
C ILE A 86 -3.01 5.10 -8.10
N LYS A 87 -4.32 5.09 -8.02
CA LYS A 87 -5.13 6.31 -7.84
C LYS A 87 -6.36 6.01 -7.02
N GLN A 88 -6.96 7.04 -6.45
CA GLN A 88 -8.26 6.92 -5.81
C GLN A 88 -9.38 7.12 -6.84
N SER A 89 -10.37 6.25 -6.80
CA SER A 89 -11.59 6.42 -7.59
C SER A 89 -12.53 7.44 -6.94
N LYS A 90 -13.50 7.95 -7.69
CA LYS A 90 -14.54 8.88 -7.16
C LYS A 90 -15.35 8.30 -6.00
N ILE A 91 -15.41 6.99 -5.86
CA ILE A 91 -16.12 6.30 -4.78
C ILE A 91 -15.20 5.88 -3.62
N GLY A 92 -13.93 6.33 -3.64
CA GLY A 92 -12.97 6.10 -2.57
C GLY A 92 -12.13 4.82 -2.68
N ASP A 93 -12.35 3.99 -3.70
CA ASP A 93 -11.57 2.77 -3.93
C ASP A 93 -10.16 3.08 -4.41
N ILE A 94 -9.21 2.21 -4.13
CA ILE A 94 -7.86 2.23 -4.71
C ILE A 94 -7.91 1.51 -6.05
N VAL A 95 -7.56 2.20 -7.12
CA VAL A 95 -7.43 1.62 -8.46
C VAL A 95 -5.95 1.34 -8.73
N LEU A 96 -5.58 0.08 -8.87
CA LEU A 96 -4.24 -0.32 -9.31
C LEU A 96 -4.21 -0.28 -10.83
N SER A 97 -3.66 0.81 -11.39
CA SER A 97 -3.65 1.06 -12.82
C SER A 97 -2.48 0.38 -13.51
N ARG A 98 -1.30 0.34 -12.88
CA ARG A 98 -0.10 -0.21 -13.51
C ARG A 98 0.92 -0.69 -12.49
N VAL A 99 1.53 -1.84 -12.78
CA VAL A 99 2.74 -2.36 -12.13
C VAL A 99 3.65 -2.91 -13.20
N PHE A 100 4.83 -2.32 -13.35
CA PHE A 100 5.86 -2.79 -14.25
C PHE A 100 7.13 -3.15 -13.49
N ILE A 101 7.51 -4.41 -13.57
CA ILE A 101 8.76 -4.94 -13.01
C ILE A 101 9.65 -5.30 -14.21
N PRO A 102 10.94 -4.89 -14.24
CA PRO A 102 11.88 -5.29 -15.28
C PRO A 102 11.87 -6.80 -15.48
N LYS A 103 11.96 -7.24 -16.75
CA LYS A 103 11.84 -8.65 -17.12
C LYS A 103 12.90 -9.52 -16.45
N GLU A 104 14.08 -8.97 -16.26
CA GLU A 104 15.23 -9.59 -15.61
C GLU A 104 14.98 -9.94 -14.13
N LEU A 105 14.02 -9.28 -13.53
CA LEU A 105 13.62 -9.45 -12.12
C LEU A 105 12.35 -10.28 -11.93
N HIS A 106 11.77 -10.79 -13.03
CA HIS A 106 10.62 -11.67 -12.94
C HIS A 106 10.97 -12.97 -12.21
N GLY A 107 10.01 -13.52 -11.46
CA GLY A 107 10.21 -14.76 -10.68
C GLY A 107 10.89 -14.57 -9.32
N GLN A 108 11.38 -13.37 -9.00
CA GLN A 108 12.04 -13.08 -7.71
C GLN A 108 11.08 -12.69 -6.57
N GLY A 109 9.78 -12.83 -6.80
CA GLY A 109 8.77 -12.53 -5.78
C GLY A 109 8.50 -11.04 -5.55
N ILE A 110 9.10 -10.13 -6.33
CA ILE A 110 8.92 -8.66 -6.18
C ILE A 110 7.45 -8.28 -6.30
N GLY A 111 6.73 -8.81 -7.31
CA GLY A 111 5.31 -8.55 -7.47
C GLY A 111 4.46 -9.00 -6.27
N THR A 112 4.86 -10.10 -5.60
CA THR A 112 4.21 -10.56 -4.37
C THR A 112 4.41 -9.57 -3.25
N LYS A 113 5.64 -9.10 -3.01
CA LYS A 113 5.96 -8.14 -1.96
C LYS A 113 5.23 -6.80 -2.17
N ILE A 114 5.18 -6.31 -3.42
CA ILE A 114 4.42 -5.10 -3.77
C ILE A 114 2.93 -5.28 -3.46
N MET A 115 2.36 -6.43 -3.81
CA MET A 115 0.97 -6.72 -3.51
C MET A 115 0.71 -6.79 -1.99
N ASP A 116 1.60 -7.42 -1.24
CA ASP A 116 1.47 -7.51 0.22
C ASP A 116 1.48 -6.11 0.86
N ASP A 117 2.41 -5.22 0.45
CA ASP A 117 2.45 -3.84 0.92
C ASP A 117 1.17 -3.06 0.52
N LEU A 118 0.68 -3.23 -0.72
CA LEU A 118 -0.55 -2.58 -1.19
C LEU A 118 -1.78 -3.08 -0.41
N LEU A 119 -1.85 -4.35 -0.10
CA LEU A 119 -2.94 -4.92 0.68
C LEU A 119 -2.91 -4.41 2.12
N GLN A 120 -1.74 -4.38 2.73
CA GLN A 120 -1.57 -3.82 4.07
C GLN A 120 -2.00 -2.35 4.13
N TYR A 121 -1.61 -1.55 3.14
CA TYR A 121 -2.05 -0.16 2.99
C TYR A 121 -3.57 -0.07 2.87
N ALA A 122 -4.18 -0.84 1.97
CA ALA A 122 -5.61 -0.79 1.72
C ALA A 122 -6.45 -1.24 2.94
N ASP A 123 -6.01 -2.31 3.62
CA ASP A 123 -6.69 -2.83 4.82
C ASP A 123 -6.58 -1.85 5.99
N ALA A 124 -5.42 -1.21 6.19
CA ALA A 124 -5.23 -0.17 7.21
C ALA A 124 -6.17 1.03 6.98
N HIS A 125 -6.43 1.39 5.73
CA HIS A 125 -7.33 2.49 5.36
C HIS A 125 -8.78 2.05 5.10
N LYS A 126 -9.09 0.76 5.26
CA LYS A 126 -10.41 0.15 4.97
C LYS A 126 -10.89 0.47 3.55
N LYS A 127 -9.97 0.48 2.60
CA LYS A 127 -10.26 0.77 1.19
C LYS A 127 -10.28 -0.50 0.35
N ARG A 128 -11.26 -0.59 -0.53
CA ARG A 128 -11.34 -1.62 -1.55
C ARG A 128 -10.29 -1.35 -2.62
N ILE A 129 -9.73 -2.42 -3.19
CA ILE A 129 -8.83 -2.33 -4.33
C ILE A 129 -9.54 -2.86 -5.57
N THR A 130 -9.39 -2.14 -6.67
CA THR A 130 -9.89 -2.55 -7.99
C THR A 130 -8.75 -2.57 -8.99
N LEU A 131 -8.80 -3.50 -9.94
CA LEU A 131 -7.83 -3.60 -11.03
C LEU A 131 -8.40 -4.35 -12.23
N THR A 132 -7.79 -4.12 -13.38
CA THR A 132 -7.99 -4.90 -14.59
C THR A 132 -6.64 -5.52 -14.98
N PRO A 133 -6.51 -6.87 -14.93
CA PRO A 133 -5.28 -7.53 -15.36
C PRO A 133 -4.94 -7.16 -16.79
N ALA A 134 -3.69 -6.75 -17.03
CA ALA A 134 -3.23 -6.39 -18.35
C ALA A 134 -3.36 -7.55 -19.33
N GLU A 135 -3.68 -7.24 -20.58
CA GLU A 135 -3.62 -8.20 -21.68
C GLU A 135 -2.16 -8.54 -22.01
N LYS A 136 -1.98 -9.65 -22.74
CA LYS A 136 -0.65 -10.10 -23.16
C LYS A 136 0.04 -9.02 -23.98
N SER A 137 1.19 -8.54 -23.51
CA SER A 137 2.03 -7.60 -24.25
C SER A 137 3.45 -8.16 -24.37
N ALA A 138 3.90 -8.35 -25.60
CA ALA A 138 5.26 -8.81 -25.89
C ALA A 138 6.31 -7.75 -25.47
N GLN A 139 5.96 -6.47 -25.58
CA GLN A 139 6.86 -5.35 -25.23
C GLN A 139 7.13 -5.25 -23.72
N HIS A 140 6.16 -5.66 -22.90
CA HIS A 140 6.22 -5.50 -21.46
C HIS A 140 6.39 -6.81 -20.70
N GLY A 141 6.65 -7.92 -21.41
CA GLY A 141 6.87 -9.22 -20.79
C GLY A 141 5.67 -9.76 -19.98
N THR A 142 4.48 -9.16 -20.16
CA THR A 142 3.28 -9.64 -19.49
C THR A 142 2.92 -11.04 -20.01
N THR A 143 2.87 -11.98 -19.07
CA THR A 143 2.30 -13.31 -19.30
C THR A 143 0.80 -13.19 -19.58
N SER A 144 0.14 -14.25 -19.96
CA SER A 144 -1.29 -14.23 -20.31
C SER A 144 -2.15 -13.59 -19.21
N ALA A 145 -3.24 -12.90 -19.58
CA ALA A 145 -4.22 -12.34 -18.65
C ALA A 145 -4.73 -13.39 -17.64
N ALA A 146 -4.85 -14.65 -18.06
CA ALA A 146 -5.24 -15.76 -17.19
C ALA A 146 -4.24 -16.00 -16.05
N ARG A 147 -2.92 -15.91 -16.31
CA ARG A 147 -1.88 -16.03 -15.27
C ARG A 147 -1.95 -14.86 -14.28
N LEU A 148 -2.15 -13.64 -14.77
CA LEU A 148 -2.34 -12.47 -13.92
C LEU A 148 -3.60 -12.57 -13.07
N GLN A 149 -4.71 -13.05 -13.63
CA GLN A 149 -5.91 -13.32 -12.83
C GLN A 149 -5.66 -14.34 -11.73
N GLN A 150 -4.93 -15.43 -12.00
CA GLN A 150 -4.56 -16.43 -10.99
C GLN A 150 -3.63 -15.82 -9.92
N PHE A 151 -2.71 -14.96 -10.33
CA PHE A 151 -1.85 -14.23 -9.41
C PHE A 151 -2.68 -13.38 -8.45
N TYR A 152 -3.59 -12.52 -8.94
CA TYR A 152 -4.41 -11.66 -8.09
C TYR A 152 -5.41 -12.42 -7.23
N LYS A 153 -5.96 -13.55 -7.70
CA LYS A 153 -6.83 -14.40 -6.89
C LYS A 153 -6.17 -14.90 -5.60
N ARG A 154 -4.87 -15.15 -5.59
CA ARG A 154 -4.11 -15.55 -4.39
C ARG A 154 -4.13 -14.48 -3.29
N PHE A 155 -4.34 -13.23 -3.67
CA PHE A 155 -4.45 -12.07 -2.78
C PHE A 155 -5.90 -11.70 -2.43
N GLY A 156 -6.85 -12.60 -2.71
CA GLY A 156 -8.26 -12.38 -2.37
C GLY A 156 -9.07 -11.58 -3.38
N PHE A 157 -8.49 -11.24 -4.55
CA PHE A 157 -9.25 -10.58 -5.61
C PHE A 157 -10.29 -11.52 -6.23
N LYS A 158 -11.50 -11.00 -6.40
CA LYS A 158 -12.63 -11.70 -7.03
C LYS A 158 -12.98 -11.04 -8.35
N PRO A 159 -13.43 -11.82 -9.38
CA PRO A 159 -13.90 -11.25 -10.63
C PRO A 159 -15.14 -10.36 -10.41
N ASN A 160 -15.13 -9.14 -10.94
CA ASN A 160 -16.28 -8.22 -10.97
C ASN A 160 -17.19 -8.54 -12.18
N LYS A 161 -17.90 -9.66 -12.12
CA LYS A 161 -18.78 -10.13 -13.22
C LYS A 161 -19.99 -10.90 -12.72
N GLY A 162 -20.95 -11.14 -13.63
CA GLY A 162 -22.14 -11.95 -13.36
C GLY A 162 -23.13 -11.24 -12.44
N ARG A 163 -23.89 -12.02 -11.64
CA ARG A 163 -24.96 -11.51 -10.76
C ARG A 163 -24.48 -10.51 -9.72
N ASN A 164 -23.22 -10.65 -9.24
CA ASN A 164 -22.63 -9.83 -8.17
C ASN A 164 -21.72 -8.72 -8.74
N LYS A 165 -21.90 -8.34 -10.01
CA LYS A 165 -21.12 -7.25 -10.61
C LYS A 165 -21.46 -5.91 -9.95
N ASP A 166 -20.44 -5.21 -9.44
CA ASP A 166 -20.57 -3.82 -9.04
C ASP A 166 -20.41 -2.91 -10.28
N PHE A 167 -21.53 -2.34 -10.73
CA PHE A 167 -21.57 -1.49 -11.94
C PHE A 167 -20.95 -0.10 -11.72
N ARG A 168 -20.64 0.29 -10.47
CA ARG A 168 -19.94 1.54 -10.16
C ARG A 168 -18.44 1.43 -10.46
N VAL A 169 -17.95 0.20 -10.62
CA VAL A 169 -16.55 -0.12 -10.88
C VAL A 169 -16.39 -0.65 -12.31
N SER A 170 -15.54 0.01 -13.10
CA SER A 170 -15.22 -0.42 -14.46
C SER A 170 -14.23 -1.60 -14.50
N ASP A 171 -13.44 -1.76 -13.43
CA ASP A 171 -12.42 -2.79 -13.35
C ASP A 171 -13.01 -4.20 -13.26
N THR A 172 -12.23 -5.16 -13.75
CA THR A 172 -12.67 -6.56 -13.89
C THR A 172 -12.42 -7.42 -12.66
N MET A 173 -11.64 -6.93 -11.70
CA MET A 173 -11.38 -7.61 -10.42
C MET A 173 -11.47 -6.60 -9.28
N ILE A 174 -11.99 -7.07 -8.15
CA ILE A 174 -12.17 -6.29 -6.91
C ILE A 174 -11.68 -7.11 -5.71
N ARG A 175 -11.19 -6.42 -4.67
CA ARG A 175 -10.88 -6.98 -3.36
C ARG A 175 -11.37 -6.02 -2.27
N ASP A 176 -12.24 -6.52 -1.43
CA ASP A 176 -12.69 -5.79 -0.25
C ASP A 176 -11.61 -5.80 0.84
N PRO A 177 -11.51 -4.75 1.69
CA PRO A 177 -10.59 -4.72 2.82
C PRO A 177 -10.91 -5.84 3.82
N GLN A 178 -9.89 -6.30 4.54
CA GLN A 178 -9.99 -7.34 5.58
C GLN A 178 -9.73 -6.77 6.96
#